data_6c96999d2070d779110e675389d9ee83
#
_entry.id   6c96999d2070d779110e675389d9ee83
#
_cell.length_a   1.000
_cell.length_b   1.000
_cell.length_c   1.000
_cell.angle_alpha   90.00
_cell.angle_beta   90.00
_cell.angle_gamma   90.00
#
_symmetry.space_group_name_H-M   'P 1'
#
loop_
_entity.id
_entity.type
_entity.pdbx_description
1 polymer ?
#
loop_
_entity_poly.entity_id
_entity_poly.type
_entity_poly.pdbx_seq_one_letter_code
_entity_poly.pdbx_strand_id
1 'polypeptide(L)'
;MVEHATGSFSLTVLGSDGSYPGPGGACSGYLVRAGTHCTWLEAGPGTLANLQLYVPLEQLDAAVVSHSHADHRSDLESLYVALRYFVGRERFPVYVPEGVLEELRGEHFGSTFDWRVVSEGQSALLGPARWTWRRTDHPVETLAARAEMSGRALGYSADTGPAWELAELGEGLTLALVEASLARAAEGTVQHLSARQAGAAAARAGAQRLVLTHIAPGLDRESAREEAEAAFGAPVELAAVGRTWEI
;
A
#
# COMPACT_ATOMS: atom_id res chain seq x y z
N MET A 1 -18.96 3.35 -16.73
CA MET A 1 -17.62 3.94 -16.59
C MET A 1 -17.81 5.27 -15.88
N VAL A 2 -17.20 5.43 -14.70
CA VAL A 2 -17.22 6.72 -13.99
C VAL A 2 -16.14 7.56 -14.64
N GLU A 3 -16.50 8.69 -15.28
CA GLU A 3 -15.52 9.69 -15.73
C GLU A 3 -14.81 10.27 -14.49
N HIS A 4 -13.56 9.88 -14.28
CA HIS A 4 -12.73 10.52 -13.28
C HIS A 4 -12.25 11.86 -13.80
N ALA A 5 -12.64 12.95 -13.11
CA ALA A 5 -12.18 14.29 -13.44
C ALA A 5 -10.63 14.35 -13.41
N THR A 6 -10.05 15.17 -14.29
CA THR A 6 -8.58 15.36 -14.42
C THR A 6 -7.87 15.83 -13.13
N GLY A 7 -8.62 16.09 -12.05
CA GLY A 7 -8.13 16.49 -10.73
C GLY A 7 -8.42 15.51 -9.59
N SER A 8 -8.97 14.29 -9.87
CA SER A 8 -9.26 13.32 -8.80
C SER A 8 -7.97 12.70 -8.26
N PHE A 9 -7.89 12.59 -6.94
CA PHE A 9 -6.82 11.86 -6.26
C PHE A 9 -7.47 10.96 -5.22
N SER A 10 -7.43 9.65 -5.43
CA SER A 10 -8.20 8.71 -4.63
C SER A 10 -7.45 7.40 -4.37
N LEU A 11 -7.84 6.73 -3.29
CA LEU A 11 -7.39 5.41 -2.88
C LEU A 11 -8.58 4.45 -2.83
N THR A 12 -8.51 3.33 -3.55
CA THR A 12 -9.47 2.22 -3.47
C THR A 12 -8.79 0.98 -2.90
N VAL A 13 -9.41 0.34 -1.91
CA VAL A 13 -8.89 -0.89 -1.28
C VAL A 13 -9.22 -2.10 -2.15
N LEU A 14 -8.20 -2.88 -2.49
CA LEU A 14 -8.29 -4.15 -3.21
C LEU A 14 -8.09 -5.34 -2.26
N GLY A 15 -7.39 -5.12 -1.14
CA GLY A 15 -7.14 -6.06 -0.08
C GLY A 15 -6.49 -5.36 1.11
N SER A 16 -6.68 -5.88 2.32
CA SER A 16 -6.25 -5.26 3.56
C SER A 16 -5.93 -6.25 4.69
N ASP A 17 -5.86 -7.55 4.39
CA ASP A 17 -5.47 -8.56 5.37
C ASP A 17 -3.95 -8.60 5.50
N GLY A 18 -3.45 -8.70 6.73
CA GLY A 18 -2.03 -8.80 7.03
C GLY A 18 -1.53 -10.24 7.02
N SER A 19 -0.30 -10.45 6.57
CA SER A 19 0.46 -11.70 6.54
C SER A 19 -0.11 -12.81 5.65
N TYR A 20 -1.43 -13.02 5.61
CA TYR A 20 -2.11 -13.99 4.74
C TYR A 20 -3.58 -13.61 4.56
N PRO A 21 -4.23 -14.02 3.44
CA PRO A 21 -5.64 -13.66 3.23
C PRO A 21 -6.56 -14.54 4.10
N GLY A 22 -7.48 -13.91 4.83
CA GLY A 22 -8.57 -14.62 5.51
C GLY A 22 -9.62 -15.16 4.53
N PRO A 23 -10.61 -15.95 4.99
CA PRO A 23 -11.66 -16.46 4.13
C PRO A 23 -12.44 -15.35 3.41
N GLY A 24 -12.37 -15.34 2.06
CA GLY A 24 -12.98 -14.30 1.23
C GLY A 24 -12.25 -12.96 1.24
N GLY A 25 -11.09 -12.87 1.91
CA GLY A 25 -10.23 -11.69 1.97
C GLY A 25 -9.15 -11.65 0.88
N ALA A 26 -8.36 -10.60 0.90
CA ALA A 26 -7.16 -10.42 0.09
C ALA A 26 -6.11 -9.68 0.93
N CYS A 27 -4.84 -9.99 0.69
CA CYS A 27 -3.73 -9.31 1.35
C CYS A 27 -3.60 -7.84 0.92
N SER A 28 -2.50 -7.17 1.30
CA SER A 28 -2.33 -5.75 1.00
C SER A 28 -2.38 -5.46 -0.50
N GLY A 29 -3.25 -4.55 -0.89
CA GLY A 29 -3.33 -4.04 -2.26
C GLY A 29 -4.31 -2.88 -2.39
N TYR A 30 -3.88 -1.86 -3.13
CA TYR A 30 -4.64 -0.61 -3.25
C TYR A 30 -4.50 -0.04 -4.67
N LEU A 31 -5.58 0.54 -5.18
CA LEU A 31 -5.53 1.32 -6.41
C LEU A 31 -5.46 2.80 -6.05
N VAL A 32 -4.35 3.44 -6.37
CA VAL A 32 -4.16 4.89 -6.26
C VAL A 32 -4.42 5.50 -7.64
N ARG A 33 -5.41 6.38 -7.73
CA ARG A 33 -5.71 7.16 -8.93
C ARG A 33 -5.25 8.59 -8.74
N ALA A 34 -4.48 9.10 -9.70
CA ALA A 34 -4.05 10.48 -9.78
C ALA A 34 -4.43 11.04 -11.17
N GLY A 35 -5.53 11.77 -11.25
CA GLY A 35 -6.17 12.07 -12.53
C GLY A 35 -6.57 10.79 -13.26
N THR A 36 -6.04 10.60 -14.47
CA THR A 36 -6.25 9.37 -15.26
C THR A 36 -5.24 8.27 -14.97
N HIS A 37 -4.16 8.55 -14.24
CA HIS A 37 -3.10 7.60 -13.96
C HIS A 37 -3.51 6.62 -12.85
N CYS A 38 -3.35 5.33 -13.12
CA CYS A 38 -3.72 4.22 -12.24
C CYS A 38 -2.46 3.50 -11.75
N THR A 39 -2.17 3.60 -10.45
CA THR A 39 -1.06 2.89 -9.81
C THR A 39 -1.60 1.80 -8.88
N TRP A 40 -1.13 0.57 -9.07
CA TRP A 40 -1.38 -0.52 -8.13
C TRP A 40 -0.31 -0.49 -7.03
N LEU A 41 -0.70 -0.09 -5.84
CA LEU A 41 0.15 -0.10 -4.64
C LEU A 41 -0.08 -1.41 -3.90
N GLU A 42 0.95 -2.20 -3.74
CA GLU A 42 0.97 -3.57 -3.23
C GLU A 42 0.19 -4.58 -4.08
N ALA A 43 0.83 -5.71 -4.32
CA ALA A 43 0.33 -6.81 -5.15
C ALA A 43 0.18 -8.11 -4.32
N GLY A 44 -0.46 -8.00 -3.17
CA GLY A 44 -0.73 -9.14 -2.31
C GLY A 44 -1.76 -10.11 -2.90
N PRO A 45 -1.78 -11.38 -2.45
CA PRO A 45 -2.68 -12.42 -2.96
C PRO A 45 -4.15 -12.01 -2.97
N GLY A 46 -4.80 -12.15 -4.14
CA GLY A 46 -6.21 -11.84 -4.37
C GLY A 46 -6.48 -10.41 -4.85
N THR A 47 -5.50 -9.53 -4.80
CA THR A 47 -5.70 -8.12 -5.17
C THR A 47 -5.74 -7.89 -6.67
N LEU A 48 -5.10 -8.72 -7.49
CA LEU A 48 -5.21 -8.64 -8.95
C LEU A 48 -6.64 -8.92 -9.43
N ALA A 49 -7.34 -9.86 -8.81
CA ALA A 49 -8.73 -10.13 -9.16
C ALA A 49 -9.62 -8.94 -8.83
N ASN A 50 -9.44 -8.35 -7.65
CA ASN A 50 -10.20 -7.19 -7.20
C ASN A 50 -9.86 -5.92 -8.01
N LEU A 51 -8.59 -5.74 -8.41
CA LEU A 51 -8.13 -4.62 -9.25
C LEU A 51 -8.92 -4.51 -10.56
N GLN A 52 -9.18 -5.66 -11.21
CA GLN A 52 -9.89 -5.72 -12.49
C GLN A 52 -11.36 -5.31 -12.42
N LEU A 53 -11.94 -5.21 -11.21
CA LEU A 53 -13.27 -4.61 -11.01
C LEU A 53 -13.28 -3.07 -11.21
N TYR A 54 -12.10 -2.44 -11.13
CA TYR A 54 -11.94 -0.97 -11.14
C TYR A 54 -11.17 -0.45 -12.35
N VAL A 55 -10.23 -1.23 -12.88
CA VAL A 55 -9.38 -0.83 -14.01
C VAL A 55 -9.04 -2.03 -14.87
N PRO A 56 -9.27 -1.97 -16.21
CA PRO A 56 -8.75 -2.96 -17.14
C PRO A 56 -7.21 -2.99 -17.09
N LEU A 57 -6.59 -4.16 -17.24
CA LEU A 57 -5.13 -4.31 -17.15
C LEU A 57 -4.37 -3.49 -18.19
N GLU A 58 -4.99 -3.22 -19.34
CA GLU A 58 -4.47 -2.36 -20.39
C GLU A 58 -4.34 -0.89 -19.96
N GLN A 59 -5.14 -0.46 -18.99
CA GLN A 59 -5.20 0.91 -18.47
C GLN A 59 -4.46 1.06 -17.11
N LEU A 60 -3.87 -0.02 -16.58
CA LEU A 60 -3.02 0.06 -15.41
C LEU A 60 -1.67 0.64 -15.82
N ASP A 61 -1.20 1.70 -15.18
CA ASP A 61 0.00 2.44 -15.61
C ASP A 61 1.28 1.97 -14.92
N ALA A 62 1.22 1.60 -13.64
CA ALA A 62 2.35 1.15 -12.85
C ALA A 62 1.93 0.26 -11.68
N ALA A 63 2.89 -0.51 -11.14
CA ALA A 63 2.80 -1.10 -9.83
C ALA A 63 3.90 -0.55 -8.91
N VAL A 64 3.62 -0.48 -7.62
CA VAL A 64 4.56 -0.12 -6.55
C VAL A 64 4.46 -1.19 -5.47
N VAL A 65 5.56 -1.83 -5.11
CA VAL A 65 5.61 -2.83 -4.04
C VAL A 65 6.62 -2.38 -2.99
N SER A 66 6.22 -2.39 -1.73
CA SER A 66 7.01 -1.85 -0.63
C SER A 66 8.17 -2.75 -0.21
N HIS A 67 8.01 -4.07 -0.29
CA HIS A 67 9.01 -5.05 0.13
C HIS A 67 8.74 -6.46 -0.41
N SER A 68 9.61 -7.42 -0.05
CA SER A 68 9.67 -8.74 -0.68
C SER A 68 8.73 -9.80 -0.07
N HIS A 69 8.02 -9.54 1.03
CA HIS A 69 7.13 -10.54 1.60
C HIS A 69 5.99 -10.92 0.64
N ALA A 70 5.60 -12.19 0.69
CA ALA A 70 4.67 -12.77 -0.28
C ALA A 70 3.29 -12.10 -0.27
N ASP A 71 2.81 -11.67 0.89
CA ASP A 71 1.52 -11.01 1.07
C ASP A 71 1.46 -9.56 0.52
N HIS A 72 2.60 -9.06 -0.01
CA HIS A 72 2.70 -7.76 -0.69
C HIS A 72 3.02 -7.88 -2.18
N ARG A 73 3.48 -9.03 -2.69
CA ARG A 73 3.99 -9.14 -4.06
C ARG A 73 3.51 -10.32 -4.90
N SER A 74 2.90 -11.37 -4.29
CA SER A 74 2.66 -12.65 -5.00
C SER A 74 1.76 -12.53 -6.23
N ASP A 75 0.85 -11.56 -6.29
CA ASP A 75 0.01 -11.34 -7.47
C ASP A 75 0.76 -10.71 -8.67
N LEU A 76 2.05 -10.27 -8.48
CA LEU A 76 2.90 -9.88 -9.62
C LEU A 76 3.12 -11.02 -10.59
N GLU A 77 3.24 -12.26 -10.12
CA GLU A 77 3.40 -13.44 -10.98
C GLU A 77 2.16 -13.65 -11.85
N SER A 78 0.98 -13.48 -11.25
CA SER A 78 -0.30 -13.55 -12.00
C SER A 78 -0.45 -12.37 -12.97
N LEU A 79 -0.03 -11.17 -12.59
CA LEU A 79 0.01 -10.01 -13.48
C LEU A 79 0.95 -10.25 -14.67
N TYR A 80 2.14 -10.81 -14.43
CA TYR A 80 3.07 -11.17 -15.49
C TYR A 80 2.40 -12.09 -16.53
N VAL A 81 1.73 -13.15 -16.08
CA VAL A 81 1.02 -14.08 -16.97
C VAL A 81 -0.05 -13.34 -17.79
N ALA A 82 -0.85 -12.50 -17.13
CA ALA A 82 -1.90 -11.74 -17.80
C ALA A 82 -1.34 -10.76 -18.85
N LEU A 83 -0.32 -9.96 -18.48
CA LEU A 83 0.28 -9.00 -19.40
C LEU A 83 1.01 -9.68 -20.55
N ARG A 84 1.78 -10.74 -20.28
CA ARG A 84 2.60 -11.42 -21.28
C ARG A 84 1.77 -12.16 -22.30
N TYR A 85 0.77 -12.92 -21.86
CA TYR A 85 0.12 -13.92 -22.72
C TYR A 85 -1.30 -13.52 -23.19
N PHE A 86 -1.94 -12.58 -22.49
CA PHE A 86 -3.32 -12.19 -22.80
C PHE A 86 -3.46 -10.74 -23.25
N VAL A 87 -2.73 -9.81 -22.63
CA VAL A 87 -2.75 -8.39 -23.00
C VAL A 87 -1.72 -8.07 -24.10
N GLY A 88 -0.60 -8.79 -24.10
CA GLY A 88 0.51 -8.54 -25.04
C GLY A 88 1.30 -7.27 -24.70
N ARG A 89 1.39 -6.92 -23.40
CA ARG A 89 2.08 -5.71 -22.93
C ARG A 89 3.50 -6.02 -22.46
N GLU A 90 4.44 -5.23 -22.92
CA GLU A 90 5.82 -5.24 -22.46
C GLU A 90 6.16 -3.95 -21.73
N ARG A 91 7.28 -3.99 -20.96
CA ARG A 91 7.84 -2.84 -20.24
C ARG A 91 6.86 -2.16 -19.28
N PHE A 92 6.03 -2.96 -18.60
CA PHE A 92 5.14 -2.45 -17.57
C PHE A 92 5.97 -1.99 -16.36
N PRO A 93 5.86 -0.71 -15.92
CA PRO A 93 6.67 -0.18 -14.82
C PRO A 93 6.31 -0.81 -13.49
N VAL A 94 7.31 -1.38 -12.79
CA VAL A 94 7.17 -1.92 -11.43
C VAL A 94 8.23 -1.28 -10.54
N TYR A 95 7.80 -0.45 -9.59
CA TYR A 95 8.67 0.24 -8.65
C TYR A 95 8.83 -0.60 -7.38
N VAL A 96 10.07 -0.95 -7.04
CA VAL A 96 10.39 -1.87 -5.93
C VAL A 96 11.71 -1.47 -5.26
N PRO A 97 11.91 -1.76 -3.95
CA PRO A 97 13.26 -1.77 -3.38
C PRO A 97 14.10 -2.92 -3.95
N GLU A 98 15.43 -2.81 -3.84
CA GLU A 98 16.38 -3.82 -4.34
C GLU A 98 16.08 -5.21 -3.75
N GLY A 99 15.70 -5.29 -2.47
CA GLY A 99 15.39 -6.54 -1.79
C GLY A 99 14.28 -7.37 -2.45
N VAL A 100 13.34 -6.74 -3.18
CA VAL A 100 12.32 -7.46 -3.96
C VAL A 100 12.97 -8.19 -5.14
N LEU A 101 13.88 -7.53 -5.87
CA LEU A 101 14.58 -8.16 -7.00
C LEU A 101 15.52 -9.27 -6.54
N GLU A 102 16.13 -9.11 -5.36
CA GLU A 102 16.98 -10.14 -4.77
C GLU A 102 16.18 -11.42 -4.44
N GLU A 103 14.99 -11.28 -3.90
CA GLU A 103 14.09 -12.41 -3.61
C GLU A 103 13.57 -13.07 -4.90
N LEU A 104 13.28 -12.27 -5.94
CA LEU A 104 12.78 -12.75 -7.22
C LEU A 104 13.89 -13.27 -8.15
N ARG A 105 15.13 -13.41 -7.69
CA ARG A 105 16.24 -13.97 -8.47
C ARG A 105 15.91 -15.41 -8.93
N GLY A 106 15.88 -15.60 -10.23
CA GLY A 106 15.50 -16.88 -10.85
C GLY A 106 14.11 -16.89 -11.47
N GLU A 107 13.27 -15.93 -11.18
CA GLU A 107 11.98 -15.75 -11.85
C GLU A 107 12.18 -15.12 -13.23
N HIS A 108 11.44 -15.60 -14.22
CA HIS A 108 11.58 -15.19 -15.62
C HIS A 108 10.43 -14.28 -16.05
N PHE A 109 10.48 -13.00 -15.65
CA PHE A 109 9.50 -11.99 -16.10
C PHE A 109 9.80 -11.43 -17.50
N GLY A 110 10.95 -11.78 -18.09
CA GLY A 110 11.36 -11.34 -19.43
C GLY A 110 11.33 -9.82 -19.61
N SER A 111 10.84 -9.38 -20.77
CA SER A 111 10.65 -7.94 -21.09
C SER A 111 9.30 -7.39 -20.62
N THR A 112 8.47 -8.19 -19.95
CA THR A 112 7.11 -7.79 -19.56
C THR A 112 7.16 -6.69 -18.50
N PHE A 113 8.04 -6.81 -17.50
CA PHE A 113 8.23 -5.78 -16.47
C PHE A 113 9.44 -4.89 -16.78
N ASP A 114 9.27 -3.59 -16.53
CA ASP A 114 10.32 -2.57 -16.48
C ASP A 114 10.59 -2.27 -14.99
N TRP A 115 11.49 -3.03 -14.40
CA TRP A 115 11.83 -2.92 -13.00
C TRP A 115 12.52 -1.58 -12.70
N ARG A 116 11.95 -0.81 -11.80
CA ARG A 116 12.45 0.49 -11.36
C ARG A 116 12.80 0.42 -9.89
N VAL A 117 14.07 0.23 -9.60
CA VAL A 117 14.54 0.21 -8.22
C VAL A 117 14.41 1.59 -7.61
N VAL A 118 13.79 1.62 -6.44
CA VAL A 118 13.64 2.82 -5.61
C VAL A 118 14.26 2.59 -4.25
N SER A 119 14.77 3.65 -3.64
CA SER A 119 15.38 3.62 -2.32
C SER A 119 14.95 4.82 -1.49
N GLU A 120 15.32 4.79 -0.22
CA GLU A 120 15.06 5.88 0.71
C GLU A 120 15.51 7.24 0.16
N GLY A 121 14.66 8.25 0.31
CA GLY A 121 14.91 9.62 -0.12
C GLY A 121 14.72 9.87 -1.61
N GLN A 122 14.56 8.84 -2.43
CA GLN A 122 14.26 9.02 -3.84
C GLN A 122 12.84 9.52 -4.08
N SER A 123 12.62 10.09 -5.26
CA SER A 123 11.28 10.47 -5.73
C SER A 123 11.09 10.15 -7.20
N ALA A 124 9.84 9.85 -7.59
CA ALA A 124 9.43 9.69 -8.98
C ALA A 124 8.07 10.35 -9.22
N LEU A 125 7.79 10.64 -10.50
CA LEU A 125 6.44 11.05 -10.91
C LEU A 125 5.74 9.83 -11.52
N LEU A 126 4.60 9.46 -10.93
CA LEU A 126 3.68 8.47 -11.47
C LEU A 126 2.41 9.23 -11.86
N GLY A 127 2.26 9.49 -13.16
CA GLY A 127 1.29 10.45 -13.65
C GLY A 127 1.54 11.86 -13.06
N PRO A 128 0.51 12.55 -12.60
CA PRO A 128 0.65 13.87 -11.96
C PRO A 128 1.07 13.80 -10.49
N ALA A 129 1.08 12.62 -9.86
CA ALA A 129 1.46 12.46 -8.46
C ALA A 129 2.98 12.29 -8.30
N ARG A 130 3.55 13.02 -7.33
CA ARG A 130 4.92 12.81 -6.87
C ARG A 130 4.94 11.75 -5.79
N TRP A 131 5.74 10.70 -6.00
CA TRP A 131 5.99 9.65 -5.01
C TRP A 131 7.35 9.86 -4.37
N THR A 132 7.44 9.62 -3.06
CA THR A 132 8.68 9.60 -2.27
C THR A 132 8.67 8.42 -1.32
N TRP A 133 9.85 7.91 -0.96
CA TRP A 133 10.00 6.69 -0.16
C TRP A 133 10.85 6.93 1.08
N ARG A 134 10.51 6.23 2.17
CA ARG A 134 11.29 6.19 3.43
C ARG A 134 11.41 4.76 3.90
N ARG A 135 12.61 4.37 4.35
CA ARG A 135 12.83 3.05 4.91
C ARG A 135 12.11 2.93 6.25
N THR A 136 11.48 1.77 6.50
CA THR A 136 10.76 1.48 7.74
C THR A 136 11.57 0.58 8.68
N ASP A 137 11.07 0.40 9.91
CA ASP A 137 11.58 -0.57 10.88
C ASP A 137 10.98 -1.96 10.59
N HIS A 138 11.55 -2.66 9.60
CA HIS A 138 11.10 -4.00 9.22
C HIS A 138 12.29 -4.89 8.88
N PRO A 139 12.21 -6.25 9.10
CA PRO A 139 13.37 -7.15 8.95
C PRO A 139 13.95 -7.18 7.54
N VAL A 140 13.12 -7.06 6.52
CA VAL A 140 13.56 -6.93 5.12
C VAL A 140 13.56 -5.46 4.69
N GLU A 141 14.21 -5.14 3.58
CA GLU A 141 14.17 -3.79 3.03
C GLU A 141 12.72 -3.43 2.67
N THR A 142 12.14 -2.50 3.42
CA THR A 142 10.75 -2.08 3.29
C THR A 142 10.68 -0.56 3.19
N LEU A 143 9.87 -0.07 2.24
CA LEU A 143 9.73 1.34 1.96
C LEU A 143 8.28 1.80 2.17
N ALA A 144 8.06 2.63 3.17
CA ALA A 144 6.87 3.46 3.26
C ALA A 144 6.85 4.45 2.08
N ALA A 145 5.65 4.84 1.64
CA ALA A 145 5.49 5.72 0.50
C ALA A 145 4.59 6.93 0.81
N ARG A 146 4.98 8.10 0.28
CA ARG A 146 4.11 9.28 0.19
C ARG A 146 3.79 9.54 -1.28
N ALA A 147 2.51 9.64 -1.62
CA ALA A 147 2.05 10.14 -2.91
C ALA A 147 1.37 11.49 -2.72
N GLU A 148 1.79 12.49 -3.50
CA GLU A 148 1.31 13.87 -3.36
C GLU A 148 0.86 14.44 -4.71
N MET A 149 -0.31 15.06 -4.73
CA MET A 149 -0.86 15.77 -5.88
C MET A 149 -1.70 16.96 -5.43
N SER A 150 -1.44 18.13 -6.01
CA SER A 150 -2.24 19.36 -5.78
C SER A 150 -2.38 19.73 -4.29
N GLY A 151 -1.32 19.58 -3.51
CA GLY A 151 -1.29 19.92 -2.09
C GLY A 151 -1.99 18.92 -1.16
N ARG A 152 -2.45 17.78 -1.69
CA ARG A 152 -3.02 16.65 -0.94
C ARG A 152 -2.04 15.49 -0.94
N ALA A 153 -1.94 14.77 0.17
CA ALA A 153 -0.96 13.69 0.32
C ALA A 153 -1.57 12.44 0.96
N LEU A 154 -1.30 11.30 0.33
CA LEU A 154 -1.44 9.96 0.88
C LEU A 154 -0.12 9.57 1.53
N GLY A 155 -0.15 9.13 2.80
CA GLY A 155 0.95 8.42 3.43
C GLY A 155 0.59 6.95 3.59
N TYR A 156 1.45 6.04 3.11
CA TYR A 156 1.34 4.59 3.30
C TYR A 156 2.52 4.10 4.14
N SER A 157 2.23 3.49 5.29
CA SER A 157 3.29 3.04 6.21
C SER A 157 4.10 1.87 5.66
N ALA A 158 3.54 1.05 4.76
CA ALA A 158 3.97 -0.33 4.56
C ALA A 158 4.03 -1.09 5.90
N ASP A 159 4.78 -2.19 5.97
CA ASP A 159 5.02 -2.90 7.22
C ASP A 159 6.12 -2.19 8.03
N THR A 160 5.90 -2.01 9.32
CA THR A 160 6.85 -1.30 10.18
C THR A 160 6.68 -1.64 11.65
N GLY A 161 7.78 -1.68 12.37
CA GLY A 161 7.79 -1.66 13.83
C GLY A 161 7.70 -0.24 14.40
N PRO A 162 7.64 -0.13 15.72
CA PRO A 162 7.45 1.14 16.41
C PRO A 162 8.70 2.03 16.46
N ALA A 163 9.85 1.59 15.97
CA ALA A 163 11.06 2.41 15.90
C ALA A 163 11.06 3.38 14.71
N TRP A 164 10.13 3.22 13.77
CA TRP A 164 9.91 4.16 12.67
C TRP A 164 8.71 5.07 12.96
N GLU A 165 8.81 6.32 12.52
CA GLU A 165 7.77 7.32 12.74
C GLU A 165 7.09 7.72 11.41
N LEU A 166 5.77 7.69 11.39
CA LEU A 166 4.99 8.11 10.22
C LEU A 166 5.29 9.55 9.77
N ALA A 167 5.73 10.41 10.69
CA ALA A 167 6.17 11.77 10.43
C ALA A 167 7.37 11.86 9.47
N GLU A 168 8.14 10.79 9.28
CA GLU A 168 9.23 10.72 8.29
C GLU A 168 8.72 10.84 6.84
N LEU A 169 7.45 10.55 6.59
CA LEU A 169 6.79 10.83 5.31
C LEU A 169 6.54 12.32 5.08
N GLY A 170 6.81 13.18 6.07
CA GLY A 170 6.62 14.62 6.01
C GLY A 170 5.23 15.07 6.46
N GLU A 171 5.08 16.38 6.62
CA GLU A 171 3.85 17.01 7.12
C GLU A 171 2.71 17.00 6.10
N GLY A 172 1.49 17.28 6.58
CA GLY A 172 0.32 17.53 5.73
C GLY A 172 -0.28 16.28 5.08
N LEU A 173 -0.20 15.12 5.75
CA LEU A 173 -0.89 13.91 5.27
C LEU A 173 -2.41 14.12 5.33
N THR A 174 -3.04 14.18 4.17
CA THR A 174 -4.49 14.27 4.04
C THR A 174 -5.14 12.95 4.46
N LEU A 175 -4.51 11.83 4.09
CA LEU A 175 -4.91 10.48 4.47
C LEU A 175 -3.66 9.65 4.79
N ALA A 176 -3.64 9.06 5.99
CA ALA A 176 -2.66 8.07 6.39
C ALA A 176 -3.28 6.67 6.32
N LEU A 177 -2.67 5.79 5.54
CA LEU A 177 -2.98 4.36 5.46
C LEU A 177 -1.90 3.61 6.23
N VAL A 178 -2.24 3.09 7.41
CA VAL A 178 -1.26 2.57 8.36
C VAL A 178 -1.57 1.14 8.74
N GLU A 179 -0.54 0.29 8.76
CA GLU A 179 -0.65 -1.10 9.21
C GLU A 179 -1.09 -1.22 10.67
N ALA A 180 -1.76 -2.32 11.01
CA ALA A 180 -2.16 -2.65 12.38
C ALA A 180 -2.25 -4.18 12.58
N SER A 181 -1.12 -4.86 12.35
CA SER A 181 -1.07 -6.33 12.30
C SER A 181 -1.14 -6.99 13.67
N LEU A 182 -0.79 -6.27 14.76
CA LEU A 182 -0.66 -6.86 16.08
C LEU A 182 -1.84 -6.55 16.98
N ALA A 183 -2.25 -7.56 17.77
CA ALA A 183 -3.00 -7.29 18.99
C ALA A 183 -2.13 -6.48 19.97
N ARG A 184 -2.75 -5.59 20.74
CA ARG A 184 -2.06 -4.77 21.75
C ARG A 184 -1.19 -5.59 22.71
N ALA A 185 -1.64 -6.77 23.11
CA ALA A 185 -0.87 -7.66 24.00
C ALA A 185 0.42 -8.21 23.38
N ALA A 186 0.57 -8.13 22.05
CA ALA A 186 1.74 -8.60 21.31
C ALA A 186 2.70 -7.47 20.90
N GLU A 187 2.48 -6.23 21.37
CA GLU A 187 3.36 -5.11 21.08
C GLU A 187 4.81 -5.41 21.45
N GLY A 188 5.74 -5.13 20.54
CA GLY A 188 7.17 -5.33 20.73
C GLY A 188 7.67 -6.77 20.53
N THR A 189 6.83 -7.70 20.10
CA THR A 189 7.26 -9.09 19.81
C THR A 189 7.88 -9.24 18.43
N VAL A 190 7.41 -8.47 17.46
CA VAL A 190 7.91 -8.41 16.08
C VAL A 190 7.79 -6.98 15.55
N GLN A 191 8.43 -6.69 14.40
CA GLN A 191 8.41 -5.38 13.76
C GLN A 191 7.09 -5.16 12.98
N HIS A 192 6.01 -5.01 13.75
CA HIS A 192 4.70 -4.56 13.29
C HIS A 192 4.07 -3.65 14.32
N LEU A 193 3.03 -2.93 13.93
CA LEU A 193 2.25 -2.06 14.83
C LEU A 193 1.00 -2.75 15.35
N SER A 194 0.59 -2.38 16.56
CA SER A 194 -0.79 -2.53 16.98
C SER A 194 -1.62 -1.33 16.49
N ALA A 195 -2.95 -1.48 16.51
CA ALA A 195 -3.85 -0.39 16.15
C ALA A 195 -3.64 0.86 17.04
N ARG A 196 -3.37 0.67 18.35
CA ARG A 196 -3.01 1.76 19.27
C ARG A 196 -1.74 2.48 18.83
N GLN A 197 -0.70 1.74 18.42
CA GLN A 197 0.56 2.33 17.95
C GLN A 197 0.37 3.06 16.61
N ALA A 198 -0.42 2.50 15.69
CA ALA A 198 -0.80 3.15 14.43
C ALA A 198 -1.53 4.48 14.66
N GLY A 199 -2.52 4.50 15.57
CA GLY A 199 -3.23 5.70 15.97
C GLY A 199 -2.30 6.77 16.55
N ALA A 200 -1.42 6.37 17.47
CA ALA A 200 -0.45 7.28 18.08
C ALA A 200 0.55 7.84 17.05
N ALA A 201 1.03 7.02 16.10
CA ALA A 201 1.92 7.47 15.03
C ALA A 201 1.24 8.48 14.10
N ALA A 202 -0.03 8.23 13.71
CA ALA A 202 -0.81 9.14 12.91
C ALA A 202 -1.07 10.49 13.61
N ALA A 203 -1.34 10.46 14.91
CA ALA A 203 -1.51 11.67 15.72
C ALA A 203 -0.21 12.50 15.76
N ARG A 204 0.95 11.88 16.01
CA ARG A 204 2.25 12.56 16.01
C ARG A 204 2.62 13.14 14.65
N ALA A 205 2.24 12.45 13.57
CA ALA A 205 2.44 12.91 12.19
C ALA A 205 1.47 14.04 11.78
N GLY A 206 0.47 14.38 12.61
CA GLY A 206 -0.55 15.36 12.26
C GLY A 206 -1.40 14.95 11.06
N ALA A 207 -1.64 13.66 10.85
CA ALA A 207 -2.48 13.18 9.77
C ALA A 207 -3.92 13.67 9.94
N GLN A 208 -4.56 14.11 8.85
CA GLN A 208 -5.94 14.62 8.92
C GLN A 208 -6.95 13.48 9.06
N ARG A 209 -6.67 12.32 8.40
CA ARG A 209 -7.50 11.12 8.44
C ARG A 209 -6.60 9.90 8.58
N LEU A 210 -7.08 8.91 9.34
CA LEU A 210 -6.41 7.62 9.51
C LEU A 210 -7.29 6.49 9.01
N VAL A 211 -6.73 5.61 8.18
CA VAL A 211 -7.29 4.34 7.77
C VAL A 211 -6.35 3.23 8.23
N LEU A 212 -6.85 2.30 9.04
CA LEU A 212 -6.10 1.09 9.41
C LEU A 212 -6.20 0.05 8.31
N THR A 213 -5.08 -0.60 8.04
CA THR A 213 -4.96 -1.67 7.06
C THR A 213 -4.01 -2.76 7.56
N HIS A 214 -3.78 -3.78 6.75
CA HIS A 214 -2.87 -4.90 7.05
C HIS A 214 -3.18 -5.52 8.42
N ILE A 215 -4.48 -5.69 8.72
CA ILE A 215 -4.94 -6.29 9.97
C ILE A 215 -4.92 -7.81 9.81
N ALA A 216 -4.20 -8.51 10.70
CA ALA A 216 -4.10 -9.97 10.63
C ALA A 216 -5.48 -10.64 10.76
N PRO A 217 -5.79 -11.67 9.93
CA PRO A 217 -7.01 -12.43 10.08
C PRO A 217 -7.15 -13.02 11.49
N GLY A 218 -8.35 -12.90 12.07
CA GLY A 218 -8.63 -13.34 13.44
C GLY A 218 -8.49 -12.26 14.50
N LEU A 219 -7.93 -11.09 14.20
CA LEU A 219 -8.03 -9.93 15.07
C LEU A 219 -9.43 -9.30 14.97
N ASP A 220 -9.94 -8.83 16.10
CA ASP A 220 -11.16 -8.06 16.14
C ASP A 220 -10.91 -6.66 15.56
N ARG A 221 -11.41 -6.44 14.35
CA ARG A 221 -11.20 -5.19 13.60
C ARG A 221 -11.88 -3.99 14.27
N GLU A 222 -13.03 -4.21 14.95
CA GLU A 222 -13.73 -3.14 15.64
C GLU A 222 -12.97 -2.72 16.89
N SER A 223 -12.50 -3.68 17.70
CA SER A 223 -11.60 -3.38 18.83
C SER A 223 -10.33 -2.66 18.37
N ALA A 224 -9.75 -3.07 17.24
CA ALA A 224 -8.58 -2.37 16.66
C ALA A 224 -8.93 -0.91 16.30
N ARG A 225 -10.10 -0.67 15.70
CA ARG A 225 -10.55 0.68 15.37
C ARG A 225 -10.69 1.54 16.63
N GLU A 226 -11.33 1.02 17.68
CA GLU A 226 -11.52 1.74 18.95
C GLU A 226 -10.18 2.07 19.64
N GLU A 227 -9.24 1.13 19.66
CA GLU A 227 -7.89 1.36 20.18
C GLU A 227 -7.13 2.45 19.41
N ALA A 228 -7.26 2.47 18.09
CA ALA A 228 -6.64 3.49 17.25
C ALA A 228 -7.31 4.86 17.45
N GLU A 229 -8.64 4.92 17.53
CA GLU A 229 -9.39 6.16 17.79
C GLU A 229 -8.97 6.80 19.12
N ALA A 230 -8.87 5.99 20.17
CA ALA A 230 -8.43 6.47 21.48
C ALA A 230 -7.01 7.07 21.46
N ALA A 231 -6.12 6.53 20.59
CA ALA A 231 -4.74 7.00 20.48
C ALA A 231 -4.57 8.13 19.46
N PHE A 232 -5.39 8.16 18.39
CA PHE A 232 -5.36 9.19 17.35
C PHE A 232 -6.08 10.46 17.79
N GLY A 233 -7.12 10.34 18.63
CA GLY A 233 -7.93 11.45 19.12
C GLY A 233 -9.01 11.93 18.14
N ALA A 234 -9.30 11.18 17.09
CA ALA A 234 -10.31 11.45 16.08
C ALA A 234 -10.86 10.14 15.51
N PRO A 235 -11.99 10.14 14.77
CA PRO A 235 -12.53 8.94 14.12
C PRO A 235 -11.50 8.26 13.21
N VAL A 236 -11.46 6.92 13.29
CA VAL A 236 -10.57 6.07 12.49
C VAL A 236 -11.39 5.17 11.59
N GLU A 237 -10.96 5.00 10.36
CA GLU A 237 -11.60 4.14 9.39
C GLU A 237 -10.83 2.82 9.21
N LEU A 238 -11.53 1.77 8.79
CA LEU A 238 -10.94 0.48 8.45
C LEU A 238 -10.90 0.30 6.94
N ALA A 239 -9.75 -0.13 6.42
CA ALA A 239 -9.66 -0.58 5.04
C ALA A 239 -10.52 -1.84 4.84
N ALA A 240 -11.38 -1.80 3.85
CA ALA A 240 -12.21 -2.93 3.44
C ALA A 240 -12.28 -2.95 1.91
N VAL A 241 -12.25 -4.13 1.32
CA VAL A 241 -12.30 -4.30 -0.15
C VAL A 241 -13.47 -3.51 -0.73
N GLY A 242 -13.20 -2.71 -1.73
CA GLY A 242 -14.17 -1.86 -2.41
C GLY A 242 -14.35 -0.45 -1.84
N ARG A 243 -13.86 -0.16 -0.62
CA ARG A 243 -13.91 1.21 -0.10
C ARG A 243 -12.96 2.12 -0.88
N THR A 244 -13.45 3.33 -1.14
CA THR A 244 -12.69 4.38 -1.83
C THR A 244 -12.74 5.66 -1.02
N TRP A 245 -11.61 6.35 -0.93
CA TRP A 245 -11.50 7.69 -0.34
C TRP A 245 -10.93 8.65 -1.37
N GLU A 246 -11.53 9.83 -1.46
CA GLU A 246 -10.86 10.99 -2.03
C GLU A 246 -9.80 11.51 -1.04
N ILE A 247 -8.62 11.80 -1.56
CA ILE A 247 -7.46 12.26 -0.79
C ILE A 247 -7.42 13.79 -0.80
#